data_b54acff27ae5000735310b0d06bcfec9
#
_entry.id   b54acff27ae5000735310b0d06bcfec9
#
_cell.length_a   1.000
_cell.length_b   1.000
_cell.length_c   1.000
_cell.angle_alpha   90.00
_cell.angle_beta   90.00
_cell.angle_gamma   90.00
#
_symmetry.space_group_name_H-M   'P 1'
#
loop_
_entity.id
_entity.type
_entity.pdbx_description
1 polymer ?
#
loop_
_entity_poly.entity_id
_entity_poly.type
_entity_poly.pdbx_seq_one_letter_code
_entity_poly.pdbx_strand_id
1 'polypeptide(L)'
;YRNPENRDNILSGGNEMRSSVKEGKYKVFTFADRHREREVNMKAFKEKIDKYPIIDEVKVFNLSDVDPDYIKEHQSLFDDSRVFPWAAKAYLMHKGLQDCDDGDVIFWIDSDIRDLKEDGVENLFNLANNSEKGIVGFHSDWWLERLFTKNDLYEHFNITDSMYWDTNQAYGGIFLVKKNEYSVKFFQELFDTWSIIRLMDYSPSTSKESVHFIKHQNDQSILSLMFKIYNIKTFPLPLYDCYKTNVIALHSGYFEEGVVLPLVWESCW
;
A
#
# COMPACT_ATOMS: atom_id res chain seq x y z
N TYR A 1 5.50 22.86 -18.32
CA TYR A 1 6.36 22.85 -19.51
C TYR A 1 7.06 21.51 -19.55
N ARG A 2 6.58 20.61 -20.42
CA ARG A 2 7.20 19.30 -20.68
C ARG A 2 8.20 19.47 -21.81
N ASN A 3 9.45 19.06 -21.59
CA ASN A 3 10.47 19.00 -22.63
C ASN A 3 10.16 17.85 -23.60
N PRO A 4 10.00 18.08 -24.91
CA PRO A 4 9.64 17.04 -25.90
C PRO A 4 10.77 16.05 -26.23
N GLU A 5 11.99 16.30 -25.82
CA GLU A 5 13.16 15.52 -26.28
C GLU A 5 13.43 14.22 -25.53
N ASN A 6 12.64 13.88 -24.50
CA ASN A 6 12.82 12.63 -23.74
C ASN A 6 11.86 11.50 -24.15
N ARG A 7 11.21 11.59 -25.33
CA ARG A 7 10.24 10.57 -25.77
C ARG A 7 10.85 9.37 -26.47
N ASP A 8 12.08 9.44 -26.96
CA ASP A 8 12.57 8.43 -27.90
C ASP A 8 13.50 7.34 -27.31
N ASN A 9 13.76 7.33 -26.01
CA ASN A 9 14.67 6.35 -25.40
C ASN A 9 14.00 5.32 -24.47
N ILE A 10 12.66 5.18 -24.47
CA ILE A 10 11.97 4.18 -23.67
C ILE A 10 11.42 3.01 -24.51
N LEU A 11 11.60 3.05 -25.81
CA LEU A 11 10.98 2.11 -26.77
C LEU A 11 11.95 1.01 -27.26
N SER A 12 12.57 0.23 -26.38
CA SER A 12 13.15 -1.04 -26.80
C SER A 12 13.34 -2.01 -25.64
N GLY A 13 12.29 -2.62 -25.20
CA GLY A 13 12.32 -3.67 -24.18
C GLY A 13 10.96 -4.31 -24.00
N GLY A 14 10.34 -4.77 -25.09
CA GLY A 14 9.19 -5.66 -25.00
C GLY A 14 9.59 -6.96 -24.32
N ASN A 15 9.74 -6.96 -23.01
CA ASN A 15 9.74 -8.17 -22.22
C ASN A 15 8.28 -8.61 -22.12
N GLU A 16 7.89 -9.60 -22.95
CA GLU A 16 6.73 -10.43 -22.64
C GLU A 16 6.81 -10.78 -21.17
N MET A 17 5.80 -10.39 -20.36
CA MET A 17 5.70 -10.85 -19.00
C MET A 17 5.61 -12.38 -19.06
N ARG A 18 6.73 -13.04 -18.83
CA ARG A 18 6.75 -14.50 -18.70
C ARG A 18 5.82 -14.82 -17.54
N SER A 19 4.85 -15.70 -17.75
CA SER A 19 4.06 -16.26 -16.66
C SER A 19 5.05 -16.83 -15.65
N SER A 20 5.16 -16.18 -14.48
CA SER A 20 6.02 -16.70 -13.42
C SER A 20 5.38 -17.98 -12.91
N VAL A 21 6.19 -18.98 -12.69
CA VAL A 21 5.72 -20.20 -11.99
C VAL A 21 5.28 -19.75 -10.59
N LYS A 22 4.05 -20.07 -10.20
CA LYS A 22 3.55 -19.85 -8.85
C LYS A 22 4.39 -20.68 -7.88
N GLU A 23 5.18 -20.02 -7.05
CA GLU A 23 6.10 -20.68 -6.10
C GLU A 23 5.45 -20.93 -4.74
N GLY A 24 4.59 -20.00 -4.29
CA GLY A 24 3.88 -20.06 -3.01
C GLY A 24 2.39 -19.80 -3.16
N LYS A 25 1.72 -19.59 -2.04
CA LYS A 25 0.29 -19.26 -1.99
C LYS A 25 0.06 -17.78 -2.26
N TYR A 26 -1.05 -17.49 -2.93
CA TYR A 26 -1.54 -16.15 -3.13
C TYR A 26 -2.63 -15.83 -2.09
N LYS A 27 -2.35 -14.84 -1.25
CA LYS A 27 -3.18 -14.49 -0.10
C LYS A 27 -3.67 -13.06 -0.21
N VAL A 28 -4.91 -12.81 0.16
CA VAL A 28 -5.47 -11.47 0.30
C VAL A 28 -5.72 -11.20 1.77
N PHE A 29 -5.10 -10.14 2.30
CA PHE A 29 -5.24 -9.72 3.68
C PHE A 29 -5.89 -8.35 3.76
N THR A 30 -6.81 -8.20 4.69
CA THR A 30 -7.48 -6.94 5.00
C THR A 30 -7.78 -6.86 6.48
N PHE A 31 -8.06 -5.65 6.96
CA PHE A 31 -8.45 -5.40 8.34
C PHE A 31 -9.84 -4.77 8.39
N ALA A 32 -10.81 -5.43 9.03
CA ALA A 32 -12.10 -4.85 9.32
C ALA A 32 -12.04 -4.14 10.68
N ASP A 33 -12.12 -2.82 10.65
CA ASP A 33 -12.16 -2.03 11.88
C ASP A 33 -13.53 -2.12 12.58
N ARG A 34 -13.70 -1.36 13.69
CA ARG A 34 -14.90 -1.38 14.54
C ARG A 34 -16.20 -0.90 13.85
N HIS A 35 -16.15 -0.46 12.62
CA HIS A 35 -17.33 0.02 11.91
C HIS A 35 -18.11 -1.16 11.34
N ARG A 36 -19.32 -1.37 11.84
CA ARG A 36 -20.21 -2.47 11.43
C ARG A 36 -20.40 -2.57 9.91
N GLU A 37 -20.43 -1.43 9.21
CA GLU A 37 -20.52 -1.43 7.75
C GLU A 37 -19.29 -2.07 7.10
N ARG A 38 -18.09 -1.83 7.64
CA ARG A 38 -16.86 -2.41 7.11
C ARG A 38 -16.80 -3.91 7.36
N GLU A 39 -17.24 -4.38 8.52
CA GLU A 39 -17.35 -5.81 8.79
C GLU A 39 -18.28 -6.51 7.79
N VAL A 40 -19.46 -5.93 7.54
CA VAL A 40 -20.42 -6.48 6.57
C VAL A 40 -19.86 -6.47 5.16
N ASN A 41 -19.24 -5.36 4.75
CA ASN A 41 -18.61 -5.24 3.44
C ASN A 41 -17.46 -6.24 3.26
N MET A 42 -16.62 -6.41 4.27
CA MET A 42 -15.51 -7.35 4.21
C MET A 42 -15.96 -8.80 4.21
N LYS A 43 -17.07 -9.13 4.86
CA LYS A 43 -17.67 -10.46 4.76
C LYS A 43 -18.12 -10.75 3.32
N ALA A 44 -18.87 -9.84 2.71
CA ALA A 44 -19.30 -9.97 1.32
C ALA A 44 -18.12 -10.02 0.34
N PHE A 45 -17.11 -9.18 0.57
CA PHE A 45 -15.87 -9.17 -0.18
C PHE A 45 -15.17 -10.55 -0.10
N LYS A 46 -14.98 -11.07 1.12
CA LYS A 46 -14.38 -12.39 1.32
C LYS A 46 -15.17 -13.49 0.60
N GLU A 47 -16.49 -13.55 0.79
CA GLU A 47 -17.36 -14.57 0.16
C GLU A 47 -17.28 -14.55 -1.38
N LYS A 48 -16.96 -13.39 -1.97
CA LYS A 48 -16.76 -13.25 -3.41
C LYS A 48 -15.40 -13.73 -3.84
N ILE A 49 -14.33 -13.22 -3.25
CA ILE A 49 -12.98 -13.47 -3.72
C ILE A 49 -12.41 -14.84 -3.29
N ASP A 50 -12.97 -15.47 -2.26
CA ASP A 50 -12.69 -16.88 -1.93
C ASP A 50 -13.03 -17.83 -3.10
N LYS A 51 -13.84 -17.37 -4.05
CA LYS A 51 -14.21 -18.16 -5.24
C LYS A 51 -13.22 -18.01 -6.41
N TYR A 52 -12.27 -17.07 -6.28
CA TYR A 52 -11.29 -16.86 -7.35
C TYR A 52 -10.22 -17.96 -7.33
N PRO A 53 -10.10 -18.78 -8.39
CA PRO A 53 -9.21 -19.95 -8.38
C PRO A 53 -7.75 -19.63 -8.11
N ILE A 54 -7.34 -18.39 -8.40
CA ILE A 54 -5.96 -17.94 -8.21
C ILE A 54 -5.62 -17.64 -6.75
N ILE A 55 -6.63 -17.33 -5.92
CA ILE A 55 -6.46 -16.92 -4.51
C ILE A 55 -6.56 -18.17 -3.63
N ASP A 56 -5.52 -18.44 -2.86
CA ASP A 56 -5.47 -19.60 -1.95
C ASP A 56 -6.05 -19.28 -0.57
N GLU A 57 -5.98 -18.01 -0.13
CA GLU A 57 -6.45 -17.60 1.19
C GLU A 57 -6.96 -16.15 1.18
N VAL A 58 -8.09 -15.92 1.84
CA VAL A 58 -8.57 -14.57 2.17
C VAL A 58 -8.70 -14.45 3.67
N LYS A 59 -7.90 -13.57 4.27
CA LYS A 59 -7.91 -13.32 5.72
C LYS A 59 -8.42 -11.92 6.02
N VAL A 60 -9.53 -11.85 6.72
CA VAL A 60 -10.09 -10.60 7.24
C VAL A 60 -9.73 -10.54 8.71
N PHE A 61 -8.76 -9.71 9.04
CA PHE A 61 -8.37 -9.46 10.42
C PHE A 61 -9.36 -8.54 11.13
N ASN A 62 -9.39 -8.66 12.44
CA ASN A 62 -10.11 -7.76 13.33
C ASN A 62 -9.24 -7.38 14.54
N LEU A 63 -9.74 -6.52 15.43
CA LEU A 63 -8.94 -6.02 16.55
C LEU A 63 -8.51 -7.13 17.54
N SER A 64 -9.24 -8.26 17.63
CA SER A 64 -8.84 -9.38 18.48
C SER A 64 -7.65 -10.18 17.96
N ASP A 65 -7.24 -9.94 16.71
CA ASP A 65 -6.03 -10.54 16.13
C ASP A 65 -4.76 -9.74 16.49
N VAL A 66 -4.92 -8.54 17.08
CA VAL A 66 -3.81 -7.72 17.59
C VAL A 66 -3.47 -8.15 19.01
N ASP A 67 -2.19 -8.34 19.30
CA ASP A 67 -1.71 -8.71 20.62
C ASP A 67 -2.11 -7.66 21.67
N PRO A 68 -2.75 -8.06 22.79
CA PRO A 68 -3.11 -7.12 23.84
C PRO A 68 -1.93 -6.38 24.46
N ASP A 69 -0.75 -6.98 24.52
CA ASP A 69 0.45 -6.33 25.04
C ASP A 69 0.92 -5.23 24.07
N TYR A 70 0.86 -5.47 22.74
CA TYR A 70 1.12 -4.42 21.74
C TYR A 70 0.12 -3.25 21.84
N ILE A 71 -1.18 -3.56 22.01
CA ILE A 71 -2.20 -2.52 22.23
C ILE A 71 -1.88 -1.69 23.46
N LYS A 72 -1.50 -2.34 24.56
CA LYS A 72 -1.16 -1.67 25.82
C LYS A 72 0.10 -0.79 25.70
N GLU A 73 1.13 -1.27 25.02
CA GLU A 73 2.36 -0.52 24.77
C GLU A 73 2.12 0.73 23.92
N HIS A 74 1.20 0.62 22.94
CA HIS A 74 0.87 1.70 22.01
C HIS A 74 -0.51 2.31 22.30
N GLN A 75 -0.95 2.31 23.55
CA GLN A 75 -2.30 2.68 23.97
C GLN A 75 -2.79 4.00 23.37
N SER A 76 -1.93 5.03 23.30
CA SER A 76 -2.29 6.33 22.76
C SER A 76 -2.68 6.31 21.27
N LEU A 77 -2.11 5.38 20.48
CA LEU A 77 -2.50 5.17 19.07
C LEU A 77 -3.86 4.46 18.99
N PHE A 78 -4.12 3.51 19.89
CA PHE A 78 -5.37 2.76 19.91
C PHE A 78 -6.54 3.52 20.53
N ASP A 79 -6.28 4.51 21.36
CA ASP A 79 -7.29 5.40 21.95
C ASP A 79 -7.77 6.49 20.97
N ASP A 80 -6.94 6.88 20.00
CA ASP A 80 -7.34 7.81 18.93
C ASP A 80 -8.07 7.06 17.81
N SER A 81 -9.40 7.24 17.74
CA SER A 81 -10.26 6.59 16.74
C SER A 81 -9.87 6.87 15.29
N ARG A 82 -9.08 7.92 15.03
CA ARG A 82 -8.58 8.28 13.72
C ARG A 82 -7.30 7.51 13.33
N VAL A 83 -6.55 7.04 14.33
CA VAL A 83 -5.21 6.45 14.15
C VAL A 83 -5.21 4.94 14.38
N PHE A 84 -6.06 4.43 15.27
CA PHE A 84 -6.04 3.02 15.65
C PHE A 84 -6.11 2.04 14.47
N PRO A 85 -6.85 2.31 13.37
CA PRO A 85 -6.90 1.34 12.26
C PRO A 85 -5.53 1.13 11.61
N TRP A 86 -4.72 2.19 11.52
CA TRP A 86 -3.39 2.12 10.94
C TRP A 86 -2.36 1.50 11.90
N ALA A 87 -2.50 1.75 13.22
CA ALA A 87 -1.70 1.07 14.22
C ALA A 87 -1.97 -0.45 14.25
N ALA A 88 -3.25 -0.84 14.15
CA ALA A 88 -3.63 -2.25 14.02
C ALA A 88 -3.08 -2.86 12.71
N LYS A 89 -3.19 -2.16 11.59
CA LYS A 89 -2.64 -2.58 10.29
C LYS A 89 -1.14 -2.86 10.36
N ALA A 90 -0.38 -2.00 11.03
CA ALA A 90 1.06 -2.16 11.20
C ALA A 90 1.39 -3.51 11.84
N TYR A 91 0.75 -3.82 12.96
CA TYR A 91 0.92 -5.09 13.67
C TYR A 91 0.46 -6.29 12.81
N LEU A 92 -0.74 -6.21 12.23
CA LEU A 92 -1.36 -7.31 11.50
C LEU A 92 -0.62 -7.65 10.21
N MET A 93 -0.08 -6.64 9.51
CA MET A 93 0.72 -6.87 8.31
C MET A 93 2.06 -7.53 8.66
N HIS A 94 2.74 -7.03 9.69
CA HIS A 94 3.99 -7.62 10.16
C HIS A 94 3.80 -9.08 10.59
N LYS A 95 2.81 -9.34 11.48
CA LYS A 95 2.48 -10.69 11.94
C LYS A 95 2.05 -11.58 10.77
N GLY A 96 1.18 -11.09 9.90
CA GLY A 96 0.69 -11.85 8.75
C GLY A 96 1.81 -12.30 7.83
N LEU A 97 2.82 -11.45 7.60
CA LEU A 97 4.00 -11.81 6.81
C LEU A 97 4.87 -12.86 7.52
N GLN A 98 5.01 -12.77 8.84
CA GLN A 98 5.74 -13.77 9.61
C GLN A 98 5.07 -15.16 9.55
N ASP A 99 3.75 -15.20 9.62
CA ASP A 99 2.94 -16.44 9.61
C ASP A 99 2.87 -17.09 8.20
N CYS A 100 3.36 -16.44 7.13
CA CYS A 100 3.41 -17.00 5.78
C CYS A 100 4.62 -17.92 5.59
N ASP A 101 4.54 -18.80 4.58
CA ASP A 101 5.69 -19.55 4.08
C ASP A 101 6.52 -18.72 3.10
N ASP A 102 7.81 -19.04 2.93
CA ASP A 102 8.65 -18.39 1.94
C ASP A 102 8.10 -18.62 0.53
N GLY A 103 8.06 -17.55 -0.26
CA GLY A 103 7.45 -17.55 -1.59
C GLY A 103 5.96 -17.20 -1.62
N ASP A 104 5.25 -17.23 -0.48
CA ASP A 104 3.86 -16.75 -0.41
C ASP A 104 3.80 -15.26 -0.79
N VAL A 105 2.74 -14.89 -1.50
CA VAL A 105 2.47 -13.50 -1.88
C VAL A 105 1.23 -13.00 -1.18
N ILE A 106 1.39 -11.95 -0.37
CA ILE A 106 0.29 -11.23 0.27
C ILE A 106 -0.10 -10.05 -0.60
N PHE A 107 -1.39 -9.90 -0.86
CA PHE A 107 -1.98 -8.68 -1.36
C PHE A 107 -2.73 -8.01 -0.19
N TRP A 108 -2.16 -6.93 0.34
CA TRP A 108 -2.85 -6.11 1.34
C TRP A 108 -3.85 -5.19 0.67
N ILE A 109 -5.07 -5.16 1.21
CA ILE A 109 -6.18 -4.32 0.72
C ILE A 109 -6.88 -3.70 1.93
N ASP A 110 -6.97 -2.38 1.99
CA ASP A 110 -7.72 -1.68 3.03
C ASP A 110 -9.23 -1.94 2.91
N SER A 111 -9.94 -1.91 4.02
CA SER A 111 -11.35 -2.30 4.11
C SER A 111 -12.35 -1.33 3.48
N ASP A 112 -11.89 -0.21 2.95
CA ASP A 112 -12.69 0.68 2.10
C ASP A 112 -12.72 0.23 0.63
N ILE A 113 -11.84 -0.69 0.24
CA ILE A 113 -11.87 -1.37 -1.05
C ILE A 113 -12.98 -2.42 -1.02
N ARG A 114 -13.99 -2.26 -1.85
CA ARG A 114 -15.23 -3.07 -1.80
C ARG A 114 -15.25 -4.24 -2.77
N ASP A 115 -14.40 -4.23 -3.75
CA ASP A 115 -14.37 -5.26 -4.78
C ASP A 115 -12.98 -5.42 -5.38
N LEU A 116 -12.70 -6.64 -5.78
CA LEU A 116 -11.52 -7.03 -6.55
C LEU A 116 -12.02 -7.78 -7.78
N LYS A 117 -11.72 -7.28 -8.97
CA LYS A 117 -12.11 -7.95 -10.20
C LYS A 117 -11.15 -9.11 -10.48
N GLU A 118 -11.72 -10.26 -10.84
CA GLU A 118 -10.95 -11.48 -11.15
C GLU A 118 -9.99 -11.25 -12.31
N ASP A 119 -10.46 -10.50 -13.33
CA ASP A 119 -9.64 -10.12 -14.45
C ASP A 119 -8.43 -9.30 -14.00
N GLY A 120 -7.24 -9.78 -14.29
CA GLY A 120 -5.99 -9.10 -13.96
C GLY A 120 -5.44 -9.35 -12.54
N VAL A 121 -6.16 -10.06 -11.66
CA VAL A 121 -5.65 -10.44 -10.33
C VAL A 121 -4.36 -11.23 -10.44
N GLU A 122 -4.28 -12.17 -11.40
CA GLU A 122 -3.06 -12.92 -11.65
C GLU A 122 -1.88 -12.02 -12.01
N ASN A 123 -2.13 -10.97 -12.79
CA ASN A 123 -1.09 -9.99 -13.14
C ASN A 123 -0.54 -9.25 -11.94
N LEU A 124 -1.39 -8.93 -10.94
CA LEU A 124 -0.94 -8.30 -9.68
C LEU A 124 0.01 -9.22 -8.92
N PHE A 125 -0.36 -10.48 -8.73
CA PHE A 125 0.51 -11.44 -8.06
C PHE A 125 1.80 -11.69 -8.83
N ASN A 126 1.72 -11.74 -10.17
CA ASN A 126 2.89 -11.87 -11.03
C ASN A 126 3.84 -10.67 -10.92
N LEU A 127 3.34 -9.44 -10.68
CA LEU A 127 4.20 -8.29 -10.40
C LEU A 127 5.08 -8.52 -9.17
N ALA A 128 4.51 -9.02 -8.08
CA ALA A 128 5.26 -9.29 -6.85
C ALA A 128 6.24 -10.46 -7.05
N ASN A 129 5.84 -11.52 -7.76
CA ASN A 129 6.72 -12.65 -8.08
C ASN A 129 7.92 -12.25 -8.93
N ASN A 130 7.71 -11.32 -9.88
CA ASN A 130 8.77 -10.82 -10.76
C ASN A 130 9.55 -9.64 -10.17
N SER A 131 9.14 -9.13 -9.01
CA SER A 131 9.87 -8.07 -8.32
C SER A 131 11.14 -8.63 -7.69
N GLU A 132 12.29 -8.03 -7.99
CA GLU A 132 13.58 -8.41 -7.40
C GLU A 132 13.53 -8.41 -5.86
N LYS A 133 12.81 -7.45 -5.28
CA LYS A 133 12.67 -7.28 -3.83
C LYS A 133 11.43 -7.97 -3.25
N GLY A 134 10.58 -8.53 -4.11
CA GLY A 134 9.32 -9.14 -3.70
C GLY A 134 8.29 -8.14 -3.19
N ILE A 135 8.49 -6.83 -3.37
CA ILE A 135 7.57 -5.79 -2.90
C ILE A 135 7.13 -4.94 -4.07
N VAL A 136 5.83 -4.66 -4.15
CA VAL A 136 5.21 -3.82 -5.18
C VAL A 136 4.24 -2.86 -4.52
N GLY A 137 4.42 -1.57 -4.78
CA GLY A 137 3.51 -0.52 -4.36
C GLY A 137 2.74 0.10 -5.51
N PHE A 138 1.81 0.98 -5.15
CA PHE A 138 1.05 1.78 -6.11
C PHE A 138 1.11 3.24 -5.68
N HIS A 139 1.10 4.17 -6.64
CA HIS A 139 1.11 5.60 -6.36
C HIS A 139 -0.08 6.29 -7.03
N SER A 140 -0.47 7.39 -6.43
CA SER A 140 -1.48 8.27 -7.00
C SER A 140 -0.83 9.50 -7.61
N ASP A 141 -1.31 9.97 -8.76
CA ASP A 141 -0.71 11.10 -9.46
C ASP A 141 -0.96 12.47 -8.81
N TRP A 142 -1.74 12.53 -7.73
CA TRP A 142 -2.14 13.79 -7.08
C TRP A 142 -1.71 13.94 -5.62
N TRP A 143 -1.16 12.94 -4.99
CA TRP A 143 -0.67 13.02 -3.62
C TRP A 143 0.83 13.25 -3.59
N LEU A 144 1.25 14.52 -3.68
CA LEU A 144 2.65 14.85 -3.50
C LEU A 144 3.07 14.66 -2.04
N GLU A 145 4.25 14.09 -1.85
CA GLU A 145 4.78 13.78 -0.52
C GLU A 145 4.77 14.99 0.42
N ARG A 146 5.26 16.16 -0.06
CA ARG A 146 5.34 17.40 0.74
C ARG A 146 4.00 17.94 1.25
N LEU A 147 2.89 17.51 0.65
CA LEU A 147 1.55 17.95 1.06
C LEU A 147 1.01 17.11 2.22
N PHE A 148 1.48 15.85 2.31
CA PHE A 148 0.85 14.83 3.15
C PHE A 148 1.83 14.11 4.08
N THR A 149 3.07 14.58 4.18
CA THR A 149 4.08 14.01 5.08
C THR A 149 4.61 15.08 6.01
N LYS A 150 4.48 14.86 7.31
CA LYS A 150 4.97 15.78 8.33
C LYS A 150 6.50 15.81 8.41
N ASN A 151 7.06 16.94 8.83
CA ASN A 151 8.50 17.19 8.82
C ASN A 151 9.29 16.23 9.74
N ASP A 152 8.71 15.82 10.86
CA ASP A 152 9.32 14.83 11.76
C ASP A 152 9.75 13.54 11.05
N LEU A 153 9.02 13.14 10.00
CA LEU A 153 9.33 11.93 9.26
C LEU A 153 10.54 12.13 8.34
N TYR A 154 10.66 13.30 7.71
CA TYR A 154 11.87 13.65 6.93
C TYR A 154 13.10 13.72 7.84
N GLU A 155 12.97 14.30 9.04
CA GLU A 155 14.05 14.36 10.02
C GLU A 155 14.44 12.96 10.52
N HIS A 156 13.47 12.10 10.80
CA HIS A 156 13.72 10.73 11.24
C HIS A 156 14.58 9.95 10.23
N PHE A 157 14.30 10.11 8.95
CA PHE A 157 15.06 9.45 7.88
C PHE A 157 16.25 10.26 7.36
N ASN A 158 16.55 11.42 7.95
CA ASN A 158 17.60 12.35 7.49
C ASN A 158 17.46 12.76 6.02
N ILE A 159 16.23 12.96 5.56
CA ILE A 159 15.93 13.31 4.17
C ILE A 159 16.10 14.81 3.98
N THR A 160 17.02 15.21 3.09
CA THR A 160 17.27 16.61 2.72
C THR A 160 17.10 16.87 1.22
N ASP A 161 16.95 15.82 0.42
CA ASP A 161 16.84 15.93 -1.04
C ASP A 161 15.38 16.17 -1.45
N SER A 162 15.15 17.19 -2.28
CA SER A 162 13.83 17.56 -2.78
C SER A 162 13.16 16.47 -3.62
N MET A 163 13.92 15.54 -4.20
CA MET A 163 13.34 14.42 -4.94
C MET A 163 12.35 13.59 -4.11
N TYR A 164 12.54 13.53 -2.78
CA TYR A 164 11.61 12.82 -1.91
C TYR A 164 10.31 13.59 -1.65
N TRP A 165 10.32 14.93 -1.75
CA TRP A 165 9.17 15.79 -1.43
C TRP A 165 8.30 16.07 -2.62
N ASP A 166 8.93 16.18 -3.81
CA ASP A 166 8.29 16.60 -5.05
C ASP A 166 7.84 15.43 -5.93
N THR A 167 7.74 14.26 -5.34
CA THR A 167 7.24 13.05 -5.98
C THR A 167 5.94 12.56 -5.32
N ASN A 168 5.19 11.76 -6.05
CA ASN A 168 3.91 11.23 -5.56
C ASN A 168 4.10 10.26 -4.39
N GLN A 169 3.15 10.27 -3.45
CA GLN A 169 3.09 9.26 -2.40
C GLN A 169 2.71 7.89 -2.97
N ALA A 170 3.33 6.85 -2.43
CA ALA A 170 2.78 5.50 -2.55
C ALA A 170 1.48 5.42 -1.75
N TYR A 171 0.50 4.72 -2.29
CA TYR A 171 -0.79 4.52 -1.64
C TYR A 171 -0.69 3.43 -0.58
N GLY A 172 -1.07 3.77 0.66
CA GLY A 172 -1.00 2.86 1.79
C GLY A 172 -2.07 1.78 1.78
N GLY A 173 -3.18 1.99 1.08
CA GLY A 173 -4.33 1.09 1.09
C GLY A 173 -4.17 -0.19 0.28
N ILE A 174 -3.21 -0.27 -0.65
CA ILE A 174 -2.93 -1.48 -1.43
C ILE A 174 -1.43 -1.62 -1.73
N PHE A 175 -0.91 -2.82 -1.53
CA PHE A 175 0.45 -3.21 -1.94
C PHE A 175 0.57 -4.75 -1.95
N LEU A 176 1.57 -5.28 -2.66
CA LEU A 176 1.85 -6.71 -2.67
C LEU A 176 3.23 -6.99 -2.09
N VAL A 177 3.32 -8.12 -1.38
CA VAL A 177 4.55 -8.59 -0.75
C VAL A 177 4.71 -10.07 -0.96
N LYS A 178 5.76 -10.49 -1.67
CA LYS A 178 6.24 -11.87 -1.67
C LYS A 178 7.14 -12.06 -0.46
N LYS A 179 6.87 -13.06 0.37
CA LYS A 179 7.74 -13.39 1.50
C LYS A 179 9.09 -13.89 1.01
N ASN A 180 10.13 -13.16 1.32
CA ASN A 180 11.53 -13.49 1.15
C ASN A 180 12.38 -12.76 2.21
N GLU A 181 13.65 -13.02 2.28
CA GLU A 181 14.55 -12.40 3.27
C GLU A 181 14.51 -10.85 3.20
N TYR A 182 14.49 -10.28 1.98
CA TYR A 182 14.46 -8.83 1.80
C TYR A 182 13.14 -8.23 2.32
N SER A 183 12.00 -8.79 1.92
CA SER A 183 10.69 -8.27 2.32
C SER A 183 10.46 -8.41 3.82
N VAL A 184 10.89 -9.50 4.43
CA VAL A 184 10.81 -9.70 5.89
C VAL A 184 11.60 -8.61 6.61
N LYS A 185 12.84 -8.34 6.19
CA LYS A 185 13.66 -7.28 6.78
C LYS A 185 13.02 -5.90 6.57
N PHE A 186 12.57 -5.59 5.37
CA PHE A 186 11.90 -4.32 5.07
C PHE A 186 10.66 -4.11 5.95
N PHE A 187 9.78 -5.12 6.08
CA PHE A 187 8.56 -5.00 6.87
C PHE A 187 8.82 -5.02 8.38
N GLN A 188 9.94 -5.56 8.85
CA GLN A 188 10.37 -5.36 10.23
C GLN A 188 10.72 -3.89 10.49
N GLU A 189 11.55 -3.28 9.64
CA GLU A 189 11.92 -1.87 9.78
C GLU A 189 10.71 -0.92 9.61
N LEU A 190 9.80 -1.26 8.71
CA LEU A 190 8.54 -0.54 8.53
C LEU A 190 7.66 -0.62 9.79
N PHE A 191 7.53 -1.80 10.38
CA PHE A 191 6.80 -2.02 11.62
C PHE A 191 7.40 -1.24 12.79
N ASP A 192 8.72 -1.27 12.93
CA ASP A 192 9.44 -0.53 13.96
C ASP A 192 9.19 0.99 13.80
N THR A 193 9.19 1.51 12.58
CA THR A 193 8.89 2.91 12.29
C THR A 193 7.42 3.27 12.55
N TRP A 194 6.48 2.41 12.14
CA TRP A 194 5.06 2.58 12.39
C TRP A 194 4.73 2.56 13.89
N SER A 195 5.53 1.89 14.70
CA SER A 195 5.37 1.83 16.16
C SER A 195 5.84 3.10 16.87
N ILE A 196 6.50 4.02 16.18
CA ILE A 196 6.90 5.32 16.74
C ILE A 196 5.69 6.25 16.75
N ILE A 197 5.07 6.42 17.92
CA ILE A 197 3.81 7.14 18.11
C ILE A 197 3.79 8.49 17.39
N ARG A 198 4.81 9.34 17.62
CA ARG A 198 4.86 10.68 17.04
C ARG A 198 5.03 10.70 15.51
N LEU A 199 5.49 9.63 14.89
CA LEU A 199 5.58 9.51 13.42
C LEU A 199 4.27 9.02 12.82
N MET A 200 3.43 8.37 13.63
CA MET A 200 2.18 7.75 13.21
C MET A 200 0.95 8.62 13.49
N ASP A 201 1.00 9.47 14.50
CA ASP A 201 -0.13 10.27 14.97
C ASP A 201 -0.27 11.63 14.23
N TYR A 202 -1.28 12.41 14.64
CA TYR A 202 -1.52 13.77 14.14
C TYR A 202 -0.88 14.86 14.98
N SER A 203 0.05 14.53 15.89
CA SER A 203 0.78 15.56 16.64
C SER A 203 1.55 16.47 15.68
N PRO A 204 1.66 17.77 15.99
CA PRO A 204 2.48 18.67 15.22
C PRO A 204 3.95 18.23 15.19
N SER A 205 4.64 18.49 14.08
CA SER A 205 6.09 18.27 14.03
C SER A 205 6.82 19.15 15.03
N THR A 206 7.97 18.67 15.50
CA THR A 206 8.86 19.45 16.38
C THR A 206 9.51 20.62 15.67
N SER A 207 9.70 20.51 14.38
CA SER A 207 10.20 21.58 13.53
C SER A 207 9.09 22.13 12.63
N LYS A 208 9.39 23.24 11.95
CA LYS A 208 8.41 23.93 11.12
C LYS A 208 8.05 23.10 9.89
N GLU A 209 6.75 22.89 9.70
CA GLU A 209 6.22 22.26 8.48
C GLU A 209 6.48 23.08 7.21
N SER A 210 6.51 22.39 6.07
CA SER A 210 6.47 23.04 4.76
C SER A 210 5.25 23.96 4.66
N VAL A 211 5.40 25.10 3.98
CA VAL A 211 4.28 26.01 3.69
C VAL A 211 3.18 25.36 2.84
N HIS A 212 3.46 24.25 2.24
CA HIS A 212 2.53 23.47 1.42
C HIS A 212 1.89 22.30 2.18
N PHE A 213 2.34 22.00 3.40
CA PHE A 213 1.82 20.89 4.19
C PHE A 213 0.33 21.07 4.50
N ILE A 214 -0.47 20.05 4.21
CA ILE A 214 -1.92 20.04 4.43
C ILE A 214 -2.26 19.20 5.66
N LYS A 215 -1.82 17.95 5.65
CA LYS A 215 -2.05 16.98 6.74
C LYS A 215 -1.10 15.80 6.62
N HIS A 216 -0.89 15.10 7.72
CA HIS A 216 -0.16 13.83 7.71
C HIS A 216 -1.07 12.68 7.29
N GLN A 217 -0.55 11.74 6.47
CA GLN A 217 -1.27 10.53 6.06
C GLN A 217 -0.78 9.27 6.81
N ASN A 218 -0.33 9.45 8.03
CA ASN A 218 -0.02 8.39 9.00
C ASN A 218 0.83 7.23 8.41
N ASP A 219 0.30 6.00 8.39
CA ASP A 219 0.95 4.81 7.85
C ASP A 219 1.38 4.96 6.39
N GLN A 220 0.56 5.61 5.56
CA GLN A 220 0.85 5.84 4.15
C GLN A 220 2.10 6.69 3.94
N SER A 221 2.25 7.78 4.72
CA SER A 221 3.43 8.66 4.60
C SER A 221 4.72 7.91 4.94
N ILE A 222 4.69 7.08 5.99
CA ILE A 222 5.83 6.27 6.40
C ILE A 222 6.16 5.23 5.31
N LEU A 223 5.16 4.47 4.86
CA LEU A 223 5.32 3.48 3.80
C LEU A 223 5.88 4.12 2.52
N SER A 224 5.34 5.27 2.13
CA SER A 224 5.74 5.98 0.91
C SER A 224 7.20 6.41 0.95
N LEU A 225 7.65 7.04 2.03
CA LEU A 225 9.06 7.43 2.15
C LEU A 225 9.98 6.20 2.18
N MET A 226 9.62 5.16 2.90
CA MET A 226 10.41 3.93 2.93
C MET A 226 10.47 3.28 1.55
N PHE A 227 9.38 3.26 0.77
CA PHE A 227 9.43 2.77 -0.61
C PHE A 227 10.46 3.53 -1.46
N LYS A 228 10.54 4.84 -1.30
CA LYS A 228 11.51 5.68 -2.02
C LYS A 228 12.94 5.43 -1.54
N ILE A 229 13.17 5.40 -0.22
CA ILE A 229 14.50 5.15 0.39
C ILE A 229 15.04 3.79 -0.06
N TYR A 230 14.17 2.77 -0.06
CA TYR A 230 14.53 1.41 -0.44
C TYR A 230 14.41 1.14 -1.94
N ASN A 231 14.09 2.17 -2.75
CA ASN A 231 13.88 2.04 -4.19
C ASN A 231 12.93 0.87 -4.54
N ILE A 232 11.78 0.83 -3.86
CA ILE A 232 10.70 -0.11 -4.17
C ILE A 232 9.94 0.42 -5.38
N LYS A 233 9.73 -0.45 -6.36
CA LYS A 233 8.99 -0.09 -7.57
C LYS A 233 7.52 0.14 -7.26
N THR A 234 6.98 1.26 -7.74
CA THR A 234 5.56 1.58 -7.66
C THR A 234 4.96 1.72 -9.06
N PHE A 235 3.68 1.40 -9.17
CA PHE A 235 2.88 1.50 -10.38
C PHE A 235 1.74 2.51 -10.18
N PRO A 236 1.13 3.04 -11.22
CA PRO A 236 -0.10 3.82 -11.08
C PRO A 236 -1.17 3.02 -10.32
N LEU A 237 -2.01 3.72 -9.56
CA LEU A 237 -3.02 3.10 -8.72
C LEU A 237 -4.08 2.37 -9.56
N PRO A 238 -4.30 1.06 -9.37
CA PRO A 238 -5.23 0.26 -10.17
C PRO A 238 -6.68 0.36 -9.67
N LEU A 239 -7.12 1.56 -9.25
CA LEU A 239 -8.47 1.79 -8.77
C LEU A 239 -9.36 2.28 -9.92
N TYR A 240 -10.43 1.55 -10.16
CA TYR A 240 -11.49 1.97 -11.07
C TYR A 240 -12.58 2.68 -10.26
N ASP A 241 -12.84 3.95 -10.57
CA ASP A 241 -13.85 4.77 -9.92
C ASP A 241 -13.75 4.75 -8.39
N CYS A 242 -12.62 5.25 -7.86
CA CYS A 242 -12.28 5.23 -6.44
C CYS A 242 -13.29 5.93 -5.51
N TYR A 243 -14.27 6.67 -6.06
CA TYR A 243 -15.25 7.41 -5.27
C TYR A 243 -16.61 6.73 -5.16
N LYS A 244 -16.99 5.92 -6.15
CA LYS A 244 -18.30 5.28 -6.15
C LYS A 244 -18.27 3.81 -5.78
N THR A 245 -17.20 3.12 -6.13
CA THR A 245 -17.18 1.67 -6.03
C THR A 245 -15.99 1.10 -5.26
N ASN A 246 -14.89 1.87 -5.08
CA ASN A 246 -13.65 1.38 -4.48
C ASN A 246 -13.27 -0.01 -5.01
N VAL A 247 -13.26 -0.16 -6.33
CA VAL A 247 -13.03 -1.43 -7.01
C VAL A 247 -11.62 -1.46 -7.57
N ILE A 248 -10.89 -2.51 -7.24
CA ILE A 248 -9.64 -2.82 -7.92
C ILE A 248 -10.00 -3.57 -9.20
N ALA A 249 -9.78 -2.93 -10.33
CA ALA A 249 -9.97 -3.52 -11.64
C ALA A 249 -8.71 -3.31 -12.47
N LEU A 250 -8.12 -4.40 -12.91
CA LEU A 250 -7.04 -4.38 -13.88
C LEU A 250 -7.57 -4.95 -15.19
N HIS A 251 -7.48 -4.14 -16.23
CA HIS A 251 -7.67 -4.65 -17.58
C HIS A 251 -6.41 -5.37 -18.04
N SER A 252 -6.56 -6.32 -18.94
CA SER A 252 -5.47 -7.08 -19.55
C SER A 252 -4.37 -6.20 -20.17
N GLY A 253 -4.71 -4.98 -20.60
CA GLY A 253 -3.79 -3.99 -21.12
C GLY A 253 -3.18 -3.02 -20.09
N TYR A 254 -3.42 -3.20 -18.78
CA TYR A 254 -2.92 -2.25 -17.75
C TYR A 254 -1.39 -2.10 -17.76
N PHE A 255 -0.68 -3.13 -18.17
CA PHE A 255 0.78 -3.17 -18.26
C PHE A 255 1.32 -3.05 -19.70
N GLU A 256 0.43 -2.88 -20.69
CA GLU A 256 0.87 -2.58 -22.06
C GLU A 256 1.36 -1.13 -22.11
N GLU A 257 2.52 -0.91 -22.74
CA GLU A 257 3.10 0.43 -22.89
C GLU A 257 2.10 1.37 -23.58
N GLY A 258 1.78 2.47 -22.93
CA GLY A 258 0.95 3.55 -23.48
C GLY A 258 -0.52 3.54 -23.08
N VAL A 259 -1.02 2.58 -22.32
CA VAL A 259 -2.38 2.65 -21.76
C VAL A 259 -2.38 3.58 -20.56
N VAL A 260 -2.64 4.85 -20.78
CA VAL A 260 -3.05 5.78 -19.74
C VAL A 260 -4.56 5.55 -19.54
N LEU A 261 -4.94 4.90 -18.45
CA LEU A 261 -6.35 4.87 -18.07
C LEU A 261 -6.84 6.31 -17.94
N PRO A 262 -7.95 6.69 -18.62
CA PRO A 262 -8.48 8.03 -18.47
C PRO A 262 -8.92 8.21 -17.01
N LEU A 263 -8.15 9.00 -16.27
CA LEU A 263 -8.56 9.50 -14.97
C LEU A 263 -9.70 10.49 -15.22
N VAL A 264 -10.93 10.02 -15.08
CA VAL A 264 -12.11 10.91 -15.10
C VAL A 264 -12.13 11.61 -13.75
N TRP A 265 -11.62 12.83 -13.77
CA TRP A 265 -11.75 13.79 -12.68
C TRP A 265 -13.10 14.48 -12.77
N GLU A 266 -14.03 14.12 -11.93
CA GLU A 266 -15.06 15.05 -11.48
C GLU A 266 -14.94 15.21 -9.97
N SER A 267 -14.46 16.38 -9.62
CA SER A 267 -14.46 17.08 -8.32
C SER A 267 -14.81 16.22 -7.09
N CYS A 268 -13.79 15.92 -6.33
CA CYS A 268 -13.88 15.31 -5.00
C CYS A 268 -13.39 16.30 -3.95
N TRP A 269 -14.18 17.33 -3.68
CA TRP A 269 -14.03 18.22 -2.51
C TRP A 269 -15.39 18.52 -1.93
#